data_94261311d3f00347d13ced97111ffda9
#
_entry.id   94261311d3f00347d13ced97111ffda9
#
_cell.length_a   1.000
_cell.length_b   1.000
_cell.length_c   1.000
_cell.angle_alpha   90.00
_cell.angle_beta   90.00
_cell.angle_gamma   90.00
#
_symmetry.space_group_name_H-M   'P 1'
#
loop_
_entity.id
_entity.type
_entity.pdbx_description
1 polymer ?
#
loop_
_entity_poly.entity_id
_entity_poly.type
_entity_poly.pdbx_seq_one_letter_code
_entity_poly.pdbx_strand_id
1 'polypeptide(L)'
;MIVILINSYKEHPKVPAIEQKLSTATAAQNIMLALNAMEYSCIWRTGKMAFNKVIQKELGLENNQEILGYLYIGTEVGKKKEIPNLDIDNFVSYL
;
A
#
# COMPACT_ATOMS: atom_id res chain seq x y z
N MET A 1 -7.92 -5.39 12.08
CA MET A 1 -7.45 -3.97 12.06
C MET A 1 -7.36 -3.50 10.63
N ILE A 2 -7.68 -2.25 10.38
CA ILE A 2 -7.52 -1.62 9.06
C ILE A 2 -6.59 -0.42 9.23
N VAL A 3 -5.54 -0.37 8.41
CA VAL A 3 -4.64 0.78 8.31
C VAL A 3 -4.93 1.50 7.01
N ILE A 4 -5.14 2.81 7.07
CA ILE A 4 -5.39 3.65 5.91
C ILE A 4 -4.05 4.24 5.46
N LEU A 5 -3.68 4.00 4.23
CA LEU A 5 -2.47 4.55 3.62
C LEU A 5 -2.79 5.91 3.01
N ILE A 6 -2.28 6.96 3.61
CA ILE A 6 -2.47 8.33 3.13
C ILE A 6 -1.13 8.89 2.69
N ASN A 7 -1.08 9.37 1.45
CA ASN A 7 0.06 10.14 0.94
C ASN A 7 -0.24 11.64 1.04
N SER A 8 0.71 12.40 1.58
CA SER A 8 0.65 13.87 1.65
C SER A 8 1.69 14.45 0.70
N TYR A 9 1.24 15.26 -0.24
CA TYR A 9 2.11 15.92 -1.20
C TYR A 9 2.63 17.25 -0.64
N LYS A 10 3.91 17.48 -0.85
CA LYS A 10 4.56 18.78 -0.61
C LYS A 10 5.19 19.26 -1.91
N GLU A 11 5.05 20.54 -2.19
CA GLU A 11 5.82 21.14 -3.26
C GLU A 11 7.31 21.10 -2.90
N HIS A 12 8.11 20.49 -3.78
CA HIS A 12 9.54 20.34 -3.56
C HIS A 12 10.29 20.40 -4.88
N PRO A 13 11.36 21.23 -4.99
CA PRO A 13 12.05 21.49 -6.26
C PRO A 13 12.75 20.26 -6.85
N LYS A 14 13.09 19.27 -6.02
CA LYS A 14 13.87 18.09 -6.42
C LYS A 14 13.11 16.78 -6.28
N VAL A 15 11.95 16.75 -5.61
CA VAL A 15 11.20 15.52 -5.34
C VAL A 15 9.81 15.63 -5.95
N PRO A 16 9.60 15.07 -7.14
CA PRO A 16 8.31 15.13 -7.80
C PRO A 16 7.23 14.32 -7.06
N ALA A 17 5.97 14.63 -7.30
CA ALA A 17 4.82 14.00 -6.64
C ALA A 17 4.82 12.47 -6.77
N ILE A 18 5.27 11.94 -7.91
CA ILE A 18 5.34 10.50 -8.13
C ILE A 18 6.30 9.80 -7.16
N GLU A 19 7.46 10.39 -6.88
CA GLU A 19 8.41 9.81 -5.92
C GLU A 19 7.87 9.83 -4.50
N GLN A 20 7.15 10.88 -4.12
CA GLN A 20 6.48 10.97 -2.82
C GLN A 20 5.42 9.87 -2.67
N LYS A 21 4.65 9.64 -3.72
CA LYS A 21 3.65 8.56 -3.78
C LYS A 21 4.29 7.18 -3.69
N LEU A 22 5.33 6.92 -4.46
CA LEU A 22 6.07 5.66 -4.43
C LEU A 22 6.72 5.41 -3.06
N SER A 23 7.19 6.45 -2.38
CA SER A 23 7.72 6.34 -1.01
C SER A 23 6.68 5.82 -0.04
N THR A 24 5.45 6.32 -0.10
CA THR A 24 4.34 5.80 0.72
C THR A 24 4.01 4.35 0.36
N ALA A 25 4.03 3.98 -0.91
CA ALA A 25 3.77 2.61 -1.36
C ALA A 25 4.86 1.63 -0.87
N THR A 26 6.13 2.03 -0.90
CA THR A 26 7.23 1.20 -0.39
C THR A 26 7.18 1.04 1.13
N ALA A 27 6.77 2.08 1.87
CA ALA A 27 6.51 1.97 3.29
C ALA A 27 5.40 0.95 3.60
N ALA A 28 4.32 0.95 2.81
CA ALA A 28 3.25 -0.05 2.93
C ALA A 28 3.77 -1.48 2.73
N GLN A 29 4.63 -1.71 1.73
CA GLN A 29 5.26 -3.01 1.51
C GLN A 29 6.10 -3.45 2.73
N ASN A 30 6.87 -2.55 3.32
CA ASN A 30 7.64 -2.85 4.53
C ASN A 30 6.74 -3.21 5.71
N ILE A 31 5.61 -2.54 5.87
CA ILE A 31 4.60 -2.89 6.90
C ILE A 31 4.09 -4.32 6.65
N MET A 32 3.75 -4.67 5.41
CA MET A 32 3.27 -6.02 5.07
C MET A 32 4.31 -7.10 5.35
N LEU A 33 5.59 -6.85 5.05
CA LEU A 33 6.69 -7.76 5.36
C LEU A 33 6.89 -7.92 6.87
N ALA A 34 6.83 -6.83 7.63
CA ALA A 34 6.93 -6.88 9.09
C ALA A 34 5.77 -7.67 9.72
N LEU A 35 4.54 -7.45 9.24
CA LEU A 35 3.38 -8.20 9.69
C LEU A 35 3.52 -9.71 9.41
N ASN A 36 4.02 -10.08 8.23
CA ASN A 36 4.27 -11.47 7.90
C ASN A 36 5.32 -12.10 8.84
N ALA A 37 6.40 -11.38 9.14
CA ALA A 37 7.41 -11.83 10.11
C ALA A 37 6.86 -11.98 11.54
N MET A 38 5.80 -11.25 11.88
CA MET A 38 5.08 -11.35 13.14
C MET A 38 3.92 -12.36 13.11
N GLU A 39 3.83 -13.18 12.07
CA GLU A 39 2.80 -14.20 11.85
C GLU A 39 1.36 -13.63 11.68
N TYR A 40 1.25 -12.37 11.28
CA TYR A 40 -0.02 -11.80 10.85
C TYR A 40 -0.18 -11.86 9.33
N SER A 41 -1.42 -11.90 8.90
CA SER A 41 -1.77 -11.79 7.48
C SER A 41 -2.26 -10.39 7.15
N CYS A 42 -1.91 -9.93 5.96
CA CYS A 42 -2.27 -8.61 5.48
C CYS A 42 -2.64 -8.66 4.00
N ILE A 43 -3.63 -7.86 3.62
CA ILE A 43 -3.96 -7.62 2.22
C ILE A 43 -4.13 -6.14 1.95
N TRP A 44 -3.50 -5.66 0.88
CA TRP A 44 -3.68 -4.29 0.39
C TRP A 44 -4.85 -4.22 -0.58
N ARG A 45 -5.80 -3.38 -0.29
CA ARG A 45 -6.95 -3.08 -1.17
C ARG A 45 -7.07 -1.58 -1.39
N THR A 46 -7.40 -1.20 -2.60
CA THR A 46 -7.68 0.20 -2.96
C THR A 46 -9.19 0.41 -3.08
N GLY A 47 -9.81 -0.21 -4.07
CA GLY A 47 -11.26 -0.15 -4.30
C GLY A 47 -11.80 1.26 -4.54
N LYS A 48 -13.11 1.34 -4.72
CA LYS A 48 -13.80 2.62 -4.97
C LYS A 48 -13.72 3.59 -3.79
N MET A 49 -13.58 3.08 -2.57
CA MET A 49 -13.55 3.91 -1.36
C MET A 49 -12.32 4.81 -1.29
N ALA A 50 -11.18 4.38 -1.83
CA ALA A 50 -9.95 5.20 -1.86
C ALA A 50 -10.10 6.45 -2.74
N PHE A 51 -10.96 6.40 -3.75
CA PHE A 51 -11.21 7.50 -4.69
C PHE A 51 -12.45 8.33 -4.35
N ASN A 52 -13.20 7.95 -3.32
CA ASN A 52 -14.44 8.63 -2.95
C ASN A 52 -14.13 9.91 -2.17
N LYS A 53 -14.48 11.06 -2.74
CA LYS A 53 -14.24 12.37 -2.14
C LYS A 53 -15.02 12.63 -0.85
N VAL A 54 -16.19 12.03 -0.69
CA VAL A 54 -16.96 12.12 0.54
C VAL A 54 -16.23 11.42 1.67
N ILE A 55 -15.73 10.20 1.43
CA ILE A 55 -14.96 9.43 2.42
C ILE A 55 -13.67 10.17 2.78
N GLN A 56 -12.96 10.72 1.80
CA GLN A 56 -11.75 11.50 2.05
C GLN A 56 -12.03 12.69 2.96
N LYS A 57 -13.12 13.41 2.71
CA LYS A 57 -13.55 14.53 3.52
C LYS A 57 -13.94 14.12 4.94
N GLU A 58 -14.72 13.06 5.09
CA GLU A 58 -15.13 12.53 6.41
C GLU A 58 -13.93 12.04 7.24
N LEU A 59 -12.90 11.55 6.60
CA LEU A 59 -11.63 11.16 7.23
C LEU A 59 -10.72 12.38 7.51
N GLY A 60 -11.15 13.60 7.16
CA GLY A 60 -10.39 14.81 7.41
C GLY A 60 -9.18 15.02 6.51
N LEU A 61 -9.16 14.43 5.31
CA LEU A 61 -8.05 14.60 4.38
C LEU A 61 -8.02 16.04 3.84
N GLU A 62 -6.82 16.59 3.78
CA GLU A 62 -6.53 17.87 3.15
C GLU A 62 -6.44 17.73 1.62
N ASN A 63 -6.46 18.87 0.91
CA ASN A 63 -6.45 18.88 -0.57
C ASN A 63 -5.18 18.29 -1.19
N ASN A 64 -4.06 18.32 -0.45
CA ASN A 64 -2.78 17.73 -0.87
C ASN A 64 -2.60 16.29 -0.41
N GLN A 65 -3.67 15.64 0.03
CA GLN A 65 -3.65 14.27 0.51
C GLN A 65 -4.52 13.35 -0.35
N GLU A 66 -4.08 12.10 -0.49
CA GLU A 66 -4.85 11.05 -1.15
C GLU A 66 -4.73 9.73 -0.40
N ILE A 67 -5.75 8.90 -0.51
CA ILE A 67 -5.72 7.53 0.00
C ILE A 67 -5.09 6.64 -1.08
N LEU A 68 -3.99 5.95 -0.75
CA LEU A 68 -3.36 4.95 -1.60
C LEU A 68 -3.96 3.55 -1.43
N GLY A 69 -4.71 3.34 -0.38
CA GLY A 69 -5.38 2.09 -0.09
C GLY A 69 -5.54 1.82 1.39
N TYR A 70 -5.98 0.60 1.65
CA TYR A 70 -6.28 0.09 2.97
C TYR A 70 -5.54 -1.23 3.16
N LEU A 71 -4.81 -1.37 4.26
CA LEU A 71 -4.24 -2.64 4.69
C LEU A 71 -5.21 -3.30 5.67
N TYR A 72 -5.78 -4.41 5.27
CA TYR A 72 -6.59 -5.26 6.15
C TYR A 72 -5.67 -6.25 6.82
N ILE A 73 -5.61 -6.20 8.15
CA ILE A 73 -4.66 -6.95 8.97
C ILE A 73 -5.43 -7.85 9.91
N GLY A 74 -5.04 -9.11 9.98
CA GLY A 74 -5.65 -10.10 10.86
C GLY A 74 -4.83 -11.38 10.96
N THR A 75 -5.38 -12.35 11.67
CA THR A 75 -4.84 -13.70 11.71
C THR A 75 -5.49 -14.53 10.61
N GLU A 76 -4.67 -15.23 9.83
CA GLU A 76 -5.16 -16.11 8.77
C GLU A 76 -5.92 -17.29 9.35
N VAL A 77 -7.08 -17.57 8.79
CA VAL A 77 -7.91 -18.72 9.15
C VAL A 77 -8.09 -19.60 7.91
N GLY A 78 -7.81 -20.89 8.05
CA GLY A 78 -7.98 -21.86 6.99
C GLY A 78 -6.69 -22.21 6.24
N LYS A 79 -6.84 -22.76 5.04
CA LYS A 79 -5.71 -23.25 4.24
C LYS A 79 -5.02 -22.07 3.54
N LYS A 80 -3.70 -21.97 3.73
CA LYS A 80 -2.87 -20.99 3.00
C LYS A 80 -2.93 -21.25 1.49
N LYS A 81 -2.98 -20.17 0.72
CA LYS A 81 -2.82 -20.26 -0.73
C LYS A 81 -1.39 -20.64 -1.08
N GLU A 82 -1.25 -21.47 -2.10
CA GLU A 82 0.07 -21.76 -2.63
C GLU A 82 0.67 -20.51 -3.29
N ILE A 83 1.96 -20.30 -3.04
CA ILE A 83 2.71 -19.23 -3.70
C ILE A 83 3.06 -19.72 -5.10
N PRO A 84 2.70 -18.99 -6.17
CA PRO A 84 3.06 -19.37 -7.52
C PRO A 84 4.59 -19.39 -7.68
N ASN A 85 5.10 -20.44 -8.30
CA ASN A 85 6.52 -20.53 -8.66
C ASN A 85 6.73 -19.68 -9.93
N LEU A 86 7.36 -18.52 -9.76
CA LEU A 86 7.68 -17.62 -10.86
C LEU A 86 9.12 -17.82 -11.29
N ASP A 87 9.32 -17.98 -12.60
CA ASP A 87 10.65 -17.95 -13.20
C ASP A 87 11.15 -16.50 -13.24
N ILE A 88 12.14 -16.20 -12.42
CA ILE A 88 12.71 -14.85 -12.26
C ILE A 88 13.35 -14.35 -13.55
N ASP A 89 13.90 -15.24 -14.38
CA ASP A 89 14.57 -14.87 -15.64
C ASP A 89 13.62 -14.24 -16.65
N ASN A 90 12.30 -14.44 -16.50
CA ASN A 90 11.30 -13.74 -17.31
C ASN A 90 11.11 -12.27 -16.94
N PHE A 91 11.66 -11.81 -15.82
CA PHE A 91 11.47 -10.46 -15.27
C PHE A 91 12.78 -9.67 -15.15
N VAL A 92 13.92 -10.33 -15.32
CA VAL A 92 15.24 -9.72 -15.15
C VAL A 92 16.03 -9.84 -16.46
N SER A 93 16.65 -8.75 -16.86
CA SER A 93 17.61 -8.73 -17.96
C SER A 93 18.87 -7.99 -17.53
N TYR A 94 19.99 -8.42 -18.06
CA TYR A 94 21.29 -7.78 -17.84
C TYR A 94 21.66 -6.97 -19.09
N LEU A 95 22.14 -5.76 -18.85
CA LEU A 95 22.66 -4.88 -19.91
C LEU A 95 24.12 -5.19 -20.22
#